data_25773c3380ddfd90aa48ff42847f802a
#
_entry.id   25773c3380ddfd90aa48ff42847f802a
#
_cell.length_a   1.000
_cell.length_b   1.000
_cell.length_c   1.000
_cell.angle_alpha   90.00
_cell.angle_beta   90.00
_cell.angle_gamma   90.00
#
_symmetry.space_group_name_H-M   'P 1'
#
loop_
_entity.id
_entity.type
_entity.pdbx_description
1 polymer ?
#
loop_
_entity_poly.entity_id
_entity_poly.type
_entity_poly.pdbx_seq_one_letter_code
_entity_poly.pdbx_strand_id
1 'polypeptide(L)'
;METQPWEGEKMTERTSDPSHDEPDEAPEGFREQPRYAPEVERAYANDRIEVTWEPAFCIHAAECLRGLPAVFDNQRRPWIIVDNGSPGEIGDVIQRCPTGALHFRRLDGGPQEPVPEETTVQERPNGPLFVRGNVRIFSQDHTLVRQDTRVALCRCGASANKPFCDGSHRRVGFRTTRGPA
;
A
#
# COMPACT_ATOMS: atom_id res chain seq x y z
N MET A 1 -25.11 52.39 11.01
CA MET A 1 -24.56 51.12 10.46
C MET A 1 -25.08 50.04 11.37
N GLU A 2 -26.22 49.43 10.99
CA GLU A 2 -26.87 48.37 11.77
C GLU A 2 -26.31 47.02 11.29
N THR A 3 -25.74 46.28 12.21
CA THR A 3 -25.29 44.88 11.97
C THR A 3 -26.47 43.94 12.15
N GLN A 4 -26.91 43.30 11.10
CA GLN A 4 -27.93 42.26 11.16
C GLN A 4 -27.38 40.99 11.79
N PRO A 5 -28.12 40.28 12.67
CA PRO A 5 -27.73 38.99 13.23
C PRO A 5 -27.94 37.87 12.20
N TRP A 6 -26.96 36.97 12.12
CA TRP A 6 -27.01 35.77 11.30
C TRP A 6 -27.98 34.74 11.92
N GLU A 7 -29.08 34.47 11.25
CA GLU A 7 -30.03 33.41 11.67
C GLU A 7 -29.48 32.04 11.24
N GLY A 8 -29.18 31.20 12.23
CA GLY A 8 -28.72 29.84 12.02
C GLY A 8 -29.76 28.93 11.36
N GLU A 9 -29.41 28.42 10.18
CA GLU A 9 -30.17 27.35 9.52
C GLU A 9 -30.14 26.07 10.37
N LYS A 10 -31.33 25.56 10.66
CA LYS A 10 -31.51 24.28 11.38
C LYS A 10 -30.96 23.15 10.53
N MET A 11 -29.91 22.47 11.04
CA MET A 11 -29.46 21.20 10.52
C MET A 11 -30.60 20.19 10.60
N THR A 12 -31.14 19.79 9.45
CA THR A 12 -32.03 18.63 9.35
C THR A 12 -31.20 17.37 9.58
N GLU A 13 -31.58 16.59 10.59
CA GLU A 13 -31.06 15.25 10.84
C GLU A 13 -31.21 14.42 9.57
N ARG A 14 -30.08 13.96 9.01
CA ARG A 14 -30.09 12.92 7.98
C ARG A 14 -30.43 11.60 8.68
N THR A 15 -31.62 11.11 8.39
CA THR A 15 -31.98 9.72 8.68
C THR A 15 -31.00 8.80 7.96
N SER A 16 -30.32 7.93 8.74
CA SER A 16 -29.49 6.85 8.22
C SER A 16 -30.35 5.91 7.37
N ASP A 17 -30.09 5.87 6.08
CA ASP A 17 -30.65 4.89 5.15
C ASP A 17 -29.88 3.55 5.35
N PRO A 18 -30.53 2.45 5.74
CA PRO A 18 -29.89 1.17 6.01
C PRO A 18 -29.64 0.31 4.75
N SER A 19 -29.62 0.87 3.54
CA SER A 19 -29.57 0.11 2.29
C SER A 19 -28.22 0.11 1.55
N HIS A 20 -27.07 0.32 2.25
CA HIS A 20 -25.73 0.28 1.63
C HIS A 20 -24.83 -0.83 2.15
N ASP A 21 -25.38 -2.06 2.27
CA ASP A 21 -24.58 -3.28 2.50
C ASP A 21 -24.46 -4.15 1.22
N GLU A 22 -24.54 -3.57 0.04
CA GLU A 22 -24.10 -4.28 -1.15
C GLU A 22 -22.61 -4.07 -1.35
N PRO A 23 -21.81 -5.16 -1.59
CA PRO A 23 -20.40 -5.01 -1.92
C PRO A 23 -20.31 -4.15 -3.17
N ASP A 24 -19.43 -3.13 -3.09
CA ASP A 24 -19.16 -2.15 -4.14
C ASP A 24 -18.78 -2.87 -5.44
N GLU A 25 -19.78 -3.28 -6.24
CA GLU A 25 -19.55 -3.84 -7.58
C GLU A 25 -18.86 -2.75 -8.41
N ALA A 26 -17.71 -3.09 -8.98
CA ALA A 26 -16.98 -2.19 -9.87
C ALA A 26 -17.93 -1.69 -10.96
N PRO A 27 -17.99 -0.38 -11.23
CA PRO A 27 -18.88 0.17 -12.23
C PRO A 27 -18.69 -0.54 -13.57
N GLU A 28 -19.81 -0.81 -14.28
CA GLU A 28 -19.81 -1.49 -15.57
C GLU A 28 -18.81 -0.81 -16.54
N GLY A 29 -17.88 -1.58 -17.08
CA GLY A 29 -16.82 -1.09 -17.98
C GLY A 29 -15.40 -1.19 -17.42
N PHE A 30 -15.22 -1.56 -16.15
CA PHE A 30 -13.88 -1.85 -15.61
C PHE A 30 -13.37 -3.21 -16.11
N ARG A 31 -12.22 -3.22 -16.76
CA ARG A 31 -11.56 -4.44 -17.20
C ARG A 31 -10.58 -4.91 -16.12
N GLU A 32 -10.70 -6.17 -15.70
CA GLU A 32 -9.83 -6.81 -14.71
C GLU A 32 -8.51 -7.32 -15.32
N GLN A 33 -7.82 -6.54 -16.11
CA GLN A 33 -6.47 -6.92 -16.54
C GLN A 33 -5.45 -5.90 -16.04
N PRO A 34 -4.51 -6.29 -15.16
CA PRO A 34 -3.47 -5.37 -14.71
C PRO A 34 -2.58 -4.98 -15.87
N ARG A 35 -2.47 -3.69 -16.17
CA ARG A 35 -1.50 -3.15 -17.15
C ARG A 35 -0.06 -3.36 -16.73
N TYR A 36 0.15 -3.57 -15.46
CA TYR A 36 1.44 -3.87 -14.86
C TYR A 36 1.38 -5.28 -14.30
N ALA A 37 1.52 -6.29 -15.18
CA ALA A 37 1.94 -7.59 -14.70
C ALA A 37 3.29 -7.38 -14.01
N PRO A 38 3.52 -7.86 -12.77
CA PRO A 38 4.82 -7.79 -12.16
C PRO A 38 5.80 -8.49 -13.09
N GLU A 39 6.79 -7.76 -13.61
CA GLU A 39 7.76 -8.33 -14.57
C GLU A 39 8.49 -9.53 -13.97
N VAL A 40 8.59 -9.62 -12.65
CA VAL A 40 9.13 -10.77 -11.92
C VAL A 40 8.61 -10.76 -10.48
N GLU A 41 7.54 -11.48 -10.21
CA GLU A 41 7.22 -11.90 -8.84
C GLU A 41 8.18 -13.04 -8.46
N ARG A 42 8.83 -12.95 -7.30
CA ARG A 42 9.68 -14.01 -6.77
C ARG A 42 9.08 -14.57 -5.50
N ALA A 43 8.88 -15.88 -5.47
CA ALA A 43 8.37 -16.59 -4.30
C ALA A 43 9.49 -17.29 -3.54
N TYR A 44 9.39 -17.26 -2.22
CA TYR A 44 10.25 -17.94 -1.24
C TYR A 44 9.35 -18.67 -0.26
N ALA A 45 9.44 -20.00 -0.22
CA ALA A 45 8.46 -20.79 0.53
C ALA A 45 9.10 -21.95 1.27
N ASN A 46 8.42 -22.36 2.34
CA ASN A 46 8.55 -23.66 2.96
C ASN A 46 7.16 -24.25 3.19
N ASP A 47 7.05 -25.32 4.02
CA ASP A 47 5.78 -25.98 4.35
C ASP A 47 4.81 -25.11 5.18
N ARG A 48 5.27 -23.99 5.77
CA ARG A 48 4.50 -23.15 6.69
C ARG A 48 4.12 -21.79 6.14
N ILE A 49 4.94 -21.22 5.26
CA ILE A 49 4.73 -19.86 4.74
C ILE A 49 5.32 -19.70 3.34
N GLU A 50 4.64 -18.94 2.52
CA GLU A 50 5.13 -18.42 1.25
C GLU A 50 5.26 -16.89 1.35
N VAL A 51 6.39 -16.36 0.93
CA VAL A 51 6.66 -14.92 0.83
C VAL A 51 6.86 -14.56 -0.63
N THR A 52 6.12 -13.59 -1.12
CA THR A 52 6.29 -13.06 -2.48
C THR A 52 6.97 -11.69 -2.44
N TRP A 53 7.81 -11.41 -3.42
CA TRP A 53 8.51 -10.14 -3.58
C TRP A 53 8.41 -9.64 -5.01
N GLU A 54 7.90 -8.42 -5.14
CA GLU A 54 7.77 -7.68 -6.38
C GLU A 54 8.80 -6.54 -6.43
N PRO A 55 9.95 -6.72 -7.12
CA PRO A 55 11.03 -5.72 -7.18
C PRO A 55 10.59 -4.35 -7.70
N ALA A 56 9.67 -4.33 -8.66
CA ALA A 56 9.17 -3.11 -9.30
C ALA A 56 8.52 -2.12 -8.30
N PHE A 57 8.01 -2.62 -7.16
CA PHE A 57 7.40 -1.79 -6.12
C PHE A 57 8.32 -1.53 -4.93
N CYS A 58 9.52 -2.13 -4.91
CA CYS A 58 10.45 -1.96 -3.79
C CYS A 58 11.17 -0.61 -3.86
N ILE A 59 10.89 0.27 -2.90
CA ILE A 59 11.57 1.57 -2.75
C ILE A 59 12.77 1.53 -1.80
N HIS A 60 13.21 0.33 -1.39
CA HIS A 60 14.29 0.13 -0.42
C HIS A 60 14.06 0.88 0.91
N ALA A 61 12.83 0.79 1.45
CA ALA A 61 12.50 1.34 2.77
C ALA A 61 13.24 0.61 3.91
N ALA A 62 13.73 -0.61 3.64
CA ALA A 62 14.54 -1.44 4.51
C ALA A 62 13.84 -1.88 5.82
N GLU A 63 12.50 -1.81 5.89
CA GLU A 63 11.75 -2.30 7.06
C GLU A 63 11.93 -3.81 7.26
N CYS A 64 11.99 -4.58 6.17
CA CYS A 64 12.26 -6.02 6.21
C CYS A 64 13.66 -6.33 6.76
N LEU A 65 14.69 -5.64 6.26
CA LEU A 65 16.07 -5.85 6.68
C LEU A 65 16.31 -5.50 8.16
N ARG A 66 15.70 -4.40 8.64
CA ARG A 66 15.79 -3.98 10.04
C ARG A 66 14.95 -4.84 10.98
N GLY A 67 13.79 -5.27 10.51
CA GLY A 67 12.80 -5.97 11.33
C GLY A 67 13.15 -7.44 11.59
N LEU A 68 13.74 -8.13 10.60
CA LEU A 68 14.07 -9.55 10.73
C LEU A 68 15.29 -9.90 9.85
N PRO A 69 16.50 -9.46 10.23
CA PRO A 69 17.71 -9.65 9.42
C PRO A 69 18.12 -11.12 9.24
N ALA A 70 17.68 -12.02 10.11
CA ALA A 70 17.91 -13.45 9.94
C ALA A 70 17.20 -14.00 8.67
N VAL A 71 16.00 -13.50 8.37
CA VAL A 71 15.20 -13.89 7.20
C VAL A 71 15.57 -13.04 5.99
N PHE A 72 15.62 -11.71 6.15
CA PHE A 72 15.83 -10.75 5.07
C PHE A 72 17.24 -10.17 5.11
N ASP A 73 18.06 -10.52 4.11
CA ASP A 73 19.44 -10.05 4.03
C ASP A 73 19.84 -9.83 2.56
N ASN A 74 20.02 -8.56 2.18
CA ASN A 74 20.34 -8.20 0.80
C ASN A 74 21.81 -8.49 0.40
N GLN A 75 22.65 -8.92 1.34
CA GLN A 75 24.05 -9.29 1.08
C GLN A 75 24.21 -10.77 0.67
N ARG A 76 23.15 -11.58 0.80
CA ARG A 76 23.17 -13.00 0.45
C ARG A 76 22.25 -13.34 -0.73
N ARG A 77 22.37 -14.58 -1.23
CA ARG A 77 21.49 -15.16 -2.24
C ARG A 77 21.11 -16.59 -1.84
N PRO A 78 19.80 -16.93 -1.74
CA PRO A 78 18.66 -16.02 -1.85
C PRO A 78 18.63 -15.01 -0.70
N TRP A 79 18.10 -13.80 -0.96
CA TRP A 79 18.10 -12.73 0.04
C TRP A 79 16.96 -12.87 1.07
N ILE A 80 15.97 -13.75 0.81
CA ILE A 80 14.94 -14.17 1.73
C ILE A 80 15.13 -15.65 2.01
N ILE A 81 15.27 -16.03 3.30
CA ILE A 81 15.29 -17.42 3.76
C ILE A 81 14.21 -17.55 4.83
N VAL A 82 13.06 -18.08 4.43
CA VAL A 82 11.87 -18.18 5.30
C VAL A 82 12.06 -19.16 6.47
N ASP A 83 13.02 -20.08 6.36
CA ASP A 83 13.33 -21.03 7.44
C ASP A 83 13.99 -20.39 8.66
N ASN A 84 14.53 -19.19 8.51
CA ASN A 84 15.25 -18.47 9.56
C ASN A 84 14.33 -17.65 10.49
N GLY A 85 13.00 -17.79 10.38
CA GLY A 85 12.06 -17.12 11.25
C GLY A 85 10.75 -17.90 11.39
N SER A 86 9.98 -17.55 12.39
CA SER A 86 8.61 -18.07 12.50
C SER A 86 7.70 -17.39 11.49
N PRO A 87 6.66 -18.07 10.97
CA PRO A 87 5.70 -17.46 10.05
C PRO A 87 5.00 -16.20 10.60
N GLY A 88 4.81 -16.12 11.93
CA GLY A 88 4.26 -14.93 12.59
C GLY A 88 5.21 -13.73 12.51
N GLU A 89 6.48 -13.90 12.89
CA GLU A 89 7.50 -12.83 12.82
C GLU A 89 7.71 -12.33 11.39
N ILE A 90 7.71 -13.26 10.42
CA ILE A 90 7.83 -12.92 9.00
C ILE A 90 6.64 -12.07 8.56
N GLY A 91 5.41 -12.49 8.91
CA GLY A 91 4.19 -11.74 8.58
C GLY A 91 4.18 -10.36 9.20
N ASP A 92 4.54 -10.22 10.48
CA ASP A 92 4.61 -8.95 11.20
C ASP A 92 5.59 -7.96 10.55
N VAL A 93 6.71 -8.47 10.06
CA VAL A 93 7.71 -7.63 9.39
C VAL A 93 7.27 -7.26 7.97
N ILE A 94 6.68 -8.18 7.22
CA ILE A 94 6.17 -7.92 5.87
C ILE A 94 5.09 -6.83 5.90
N GLN A 95 4.20 -6.83 6.89
CA GLN A 95 3.17 -5.80 7.05
C GLN A 95 3.75 -4.38 7.26
N ARG A 96 5.02 -4.24 7.64
CA ARG A 96 5.72 -2.95 7.72
C ARG A 96 6.21 -2.45 6.36
N CYS A 97 6.22 -3.31 5.32
CA CYS A 97 6.58 -2.88 3.96
C CYS A 97 5.58 -1.82 3.48
N PRO A 98 6.01 -0.58 3.22
CA PRO A 98 5.05 0.50 2.96
C PRO A 98 4.49 0.52 1.54
N THR A 99 4.96 -0.36 0.66
CA THR A 99 4.66 -0.32 -0.77
C THR A 99 3.92 -1.54 -1.28
N GLY A 100 3.70 -2.56 -0.42
CA GLY A 100 3.18 -3.85 -0.89
C GLY A 100 4.15 -4.63 -1.79
N ALA A 101 5.44 -4.27 -1.79
CA ALA A 101 6.45 -5.05 -2.54
C ALA A 101 6.72 -6.43 -1.93
N LEU A 102 6.29 -6.69 -0.71
CA LEU A 102 6.37 -7.97 -0.01
C LEU A 102 4.98 -8.35 0.50
N HIS A 103 4.58 -9.58 0.23
CA HIS A 103 3.37 -10.21 0.74
C HIS A 103 3.68 -11.60 1.30
N PHE A 104 2.75 -12.17 2.05
CA PHE A 104 2.87 -13.53 2.54
C PHE A 104 1.54 -14.28 2.49
N ARG A 105 1.64 -15.59 2.40
CA ARG A 105 0.54 -16.53 2.54
C ARG A 105 0.92 -17.60 3.55
N ARG A 106 0.14 -17.77 4.60
CA ARG A 106 0.33 -18.84 5.60
C ARG A 106 -0.16 -20.17 5.04
N LEU A 107 0.68 -21.19 5.16
CA LEU A 107 0.39 -22.57 4.72
C LEU A 107 0.12 -23.49 5.91
N ASP A 108 0.45 -23.04 7.12
CA ASP A 108 0.29 -23.76 8.39
C ASP A 108 -1.08 -23.53 9.06
N GLY A 109 -2.03 -22.92 8.37
CA GLY A 109 -3.37 -22.59 8.90
C GLY A 109 -3.41 -21.37 9.82
N GLY A 110 -2.30 -20.66 10.01
CA GLY A 110 -2.25 -19.41 10.76
C GLY A 110 -2.93 -18.24 10.05
N PRO A 111 -3.01 -17.06 10.73
CA PRO A 111 -3.64 -15.87 10.18
C PRO A 111 -3.00 -15.44 8.86
N GLN A 112 -3.83 -15.14 7.86
CA GLN A 112 -3.38 -14.59 6.59
C GLN A 112 -3.06 -13.10 6.70
N GLU A 113 -2.46 -12.53 5.66
CA GLU A 113 -2.20 -11.11 5.59
C GLU A 113 -3.52 -10.31 5.72
N PRO A 114 -3.63 -9.43 6.72
CA PRO A 114 -4.88 -8.71 6.96
C PRO A 114 -5.10 -7.62 5.93
N VAL A 115 -6.35 -7.44 5.53
CA VAL A 115 -6.80 -6.24 4.82
C VAL A 115 -7.30 -5.26 5.86
N PRO A 116 -6.73 -4.04 5.98
CA PRO A 116 -7.23 -3.04 6.91
C PRO A 116 -8.68 -2.64 6.58
N GLU A 117 -9.51 -2.49 7.60
CA GLU A 117 -10.92 -2.06 7.44
C GLU A 117 -11.01 -0.62 6.93
N GLU A 118 -10.11 0.25 7.42
CA GLU A 118 -10.07 1.65 7.05
C GLU A 118 -8.95 1.92 6.02
N THR A 119 -9.28 2.70 4.99
CA THR A 119 -8.28 3.19 4.06
C THR A 119 -7.69 4.51 4.55
N THR A 120 -6.39 4.52 4.79
CA THR A 120 -5.64 5.69 5.26
C THR A 120 -4.64 6.16 4.23
N VAL A 121 -4.44 7.49 4.15
CA VAL A 121 -3.42 8.12 3.30
C VAL A 121 -2.50 8.93 4.20
N GLN A 122 -1.22 8.60 4.21
CA GLN A 122 -0.20 9.27 5.00
C GLN A 122 0.86 9.92 4.13
N GLU A 123 1.06 11.21 4.33
CA GLU A 123 2.18 11.93 3.74
C GLU A 123 3.51 11.54 4.40
N ARG A 124 4.52 11.22 3.59
CA ARG A 124 5.89 11.04 4.09
C ARG A 124 6.70 12.32 3.84
N PRO A 125 7.40 12.85 4.85
CA PRO A 125 8.26 14.00 4.66
C PRO A 125 9.27 13.76 3.54
N ASN A 126 9.32 14.67 2.56
CA ASN A 126 10.19 14.59 1.38
C ASN A 126 10.05 13.28 0.57
N GLY A 127 8.88 12.66 0.61
CA GLY A 127 8.64 11.34 0.05
C GLY A 127 7.25 11.17 -0.57
N PRO A 128 6.84 9.91 -0.78
CA PRO A 128 5.55 9.55 -1.38
C PRO A 128 4.37 9.80 -0.43
N LEU A 129 3.17 9.52 -0.95
CA LEU A 129 2.00 9.21 -0.14
C LEU A 129 1.99 7.70 0.10
N PHE A 130 1.87 7.28 1.36
CA PHE A 130 1.57 5.89 1.72
C PHE A 130 0.07 5.72 1.88
N VAL A 131 -0.48 4.73 1.18
CA VAL A 131 -1.89 4.35 1.28
C VAL A 131 -1.96 2.95 1.85
N ARG A 132 -2.79 2.76 2.87
CA ARG A 132 -3.09 1.45 3.49
C ARG A 132 -4.60 1.25 3.48
N GLY A 133 -5.06 0.06 3.16
CA GLY A 133 -6.48 -0.27 3.07
C GLY A 133 -6.73 -1.29 1.96
N ASN A 134 -7.97 -1.51 1.59
CA ASN A 134 -8.32 -2.23 0.36
C ASN A 134 -8.18 -1.28 -0.83
N VAL A 135 -6.97 -1.16 -1.37
CA VAL A 135 -6.62 -0.15 -2.39
C VAL A 135 -6.75 -0.75 -3.78
N ARG A 136 -7.57 -0.14 -4.61
CA ARG A 136 -7.68 -0.46 -6.05
C ARG A 136 -7.25 0.76 -6.85
N ILE A 137 -6.29 0.59 -7.73
CA ILE A 137 -5.73 1.65 -8.57
C ILE A 137 -6.07 1.36 -10.01
N PHE A 138 -6.75 2.30 -10.65
CA PHE A 138 -7.16 2.22 -12.04
C PHE A 138 -6.39 3.23 -12.89
N SER A 139 -6.15 2.87 -14.13
CA SER A 139 -5.62 3.79 -15.15
C SER A 139 -6.74 4.69 -15.70
N GLN A 140 -6.37 5.67 -16.51
CA GLN A 140 -7.31 6.61 -17.13
C GLN A 140 -8.38 5.91 -18.02
N ASP A 141 -8.06 4.76 -18.59
CA ASP A 141 -8.97 3.93 -19.39
C ASP A 141 -9.74 2.89 -18.55
N HIS A 142 -9.83 3.12 -17.23
CA HIS A 142 -10.53 2.27 -16.27
C HIS A 142 -9.99 0.82 -16.18
N THR A 143 -8.75 0.57 -16.60
CA THR A 143 -8.10 -0.72 -16.38
C THR A 143 -7.54 -0.79 -14.97
N LEU A 144 -7.80 -1.88 -14.24
CA LEU A 144 -7.22 -2.13 -12.92
C LEU A 144 -5.69 -2.30 -13.08
N VAL A 145 -4.94 -1.39 -12.47
CA VAL A 145 -3.48 -1.38 -12.48
C VAL A 145 -2.92 -2.22 -11.34
N ARG A 146 -3.51 -2.09 -10.14
CA ARG A 146 -3.10 -2.81 -8.95
C ARG A 146 -4.24 -2.87 -7.92
N GLN A 147 -4.35 -4.01 -7.27
CA GLN A 147 -5.08 -4.14 -6.01
C GLN A 147 -4.11 -4.58 -4.93
N ASP A 148 -4.09 -3.87 -3.81
CA ASP A 148 -3.15 -4.12 -2.73
C ASP A 148 -3.66 -3.56 -1.39
N THR A 149 -3.05 -4.00 -0.29
CA THR A 149 -3.30 -3.47 1.04
C THR A 149 -2.38 -2.31 1.41
N ARG A 150 -1.31 -2.10 0.65
CA ARG A 150 -0.28 -1.07 0.89
C ARG A 150 0.33 -0.61 -0.43
N VAL A 151 0.25 0.67 -0.71
CA VAL A 151 0.88 1.25 -1.88
C VAL A 151 1.59 2.56 -1.54
N ALA A 152 2.66 2.86 -2.28
CA ALA A 152 3.32 4.17 -2.21
C ALA A 152 3.11 4.90 -3.53
N LEU A 153 2.42 6.04 -3.49
CA LEU A 153 2.13 6.84 -4.67
C LEU A 153 3.16 7.96 -4.84
N CYS A 154 3.61 8.15 -6.07
CA CYS A 154 4.58 9.17 -6.42
C CYS A 154 4.03 10.57 -6.17
N ARG A 155 4.80 11.41 -5.45
CA ARG A 155 4.48 12.82 -5.20
C ARG A 155 5.49 13.77 -5.83
N CYS A 156 6.70 13.31 -6.12
CA CYS A 156 7.77 14.12 -6.69
C CYS A 156 7.69 14.34 -8.22
N GLY A 157 6.80 13.64 -8.91
CA GLY A 157 6.68 13.68 -10.36
C GLY A 157 7.76 12.92 -11.15
N ALA A 158 8.87 12.50 -10.51
CA ALA A 158 10.04 11.95 -11.18
C ALA A 158 10.10 10.40 -11.24
N SER A 159 9.09 9.69 -10.70
CA SER A 159 9.04 8.23 -10.77
C SER A 159 8.93 7.74 -12.22
N ALA A 160 9.68 6.71 -12.57
CA ALA A 160 9.54 5.98 -13.82
C ALA A 160 8.40 4.94 -13.78
N ASN A 161 7.93 4.59 -12.55
CA ASN A 161 6.88 3.60 -12.32
C ASN A 161 5.56 4.25 -11.87
N LYS A 162 5.13 5.36 -12.52
CA LYS A 162 3.89 6.05 -12.15
C LYS A 162 2.65 5.16 -12.36
N PRO A 163 1.67 5.23 -11.45
CA PRO A 163 1.50 6.21 -10.34
C PRO A 163 2.32 5.89 -9.08
N PHE A 164 3.03 4.77 -9.04
CA PHE A 164 3.77 4.30 -7.88
C PHE A 164 5.08 5.06 -7.67
N CYS A 165 5.55 5.08 -6.44
CA CYS A 165 6.88 5.57 -6.10
C CYS A 165 7.93 4.50 -6.41
N ASP A 166 9.05 4.90 -7.02
CA ASP A 166 10.23 4.08 -7.27
C ASP A 166 11.48 4.54 -6.48
N GLY A 167 11.29 5.48 -5.53
CA GLY A 167 12.39 6.05 -4.76
C GLY A 167 13.09 7.25 -5.42
N SER A 168 12.70 7.64 -6.64
CA SER A 168 13.31 8.78 -7.37
C SER A 168 13.26 10.10 -6.62
N HIS A 169 12.29 10.30 -5.70
CA HIS A 169 12.22 11.50 -4.85
C HIS A 169 13.54 11.78 -4.10
N ARG A 170 14.31 10.74 -3.72
CA ARG A 170 15.61 10.89 -3.06
C ARG A 170 16.66 11.44 -4.02
N ARG A 171 16.69 10.90 -5.25
CA ARG A 171 17.65 11.27 -6.29
C ARG A 171 17.45 12.68 -6.82
N VAL A 172 16.18 13.12 -6.97
CA VAL A 172 15.86 14.48 -7.43
C VAL A 172 15.81 15.51 -6.31
N GLY A 173 16.13 15.10 -5.07
CA GLY A 173 16.15 16.00 -3.92
C GLY A 173 14.79 16.61 -3.58
N PHE A 174 13.68 15.87 -3.83
CA PHE A 174 12.33 16.34 -3.54
C PHE A 174 12.18 16.75 -2.08
N ARG A 175 11.65 17.96 -1.85
CA ARG A 175 11.37 18.50 -0.52
C ARG A 175 9.92 18.92 -0.43
N THR A 176 9.30 18.63 0.72
CA THR A 176 7.99 19.17 1.07
C THR A 176 8.19 20.41 1.90
N THR A 177 7.72 21.55 1.38
CA THR A 177 7.54 22.74 2.22
C THR A 177 6.34 22.45 3.12
N ARG A 178 6.55 22.36 4.44
CA ARG A 178 5.42 22.53 5.37
C ARG A 178 4.93 23.96 5.15
N GLY A 179 3.66 24.11 4.80
CA GLY A 179 2.99 25.40 4.96
C GLY A 179 3.13 25.86 6.42
N PRO A 180 3.00 27.17 6.70
CA PRO A 180 3.01 27.67 8.07
C PRO A 180 1.96 26.89 8.89
N ALA A 181 2.37 26.46 10.08
CA ALA A 181 1.50 25.81 11.05
C ALA A 181 0.47 26.84 11.54
#